data_1f0d69a6e32f06af0edfe132d75dda67
#
_entry.id   1f0d69a6e32f06af0edfe132d75dda67
#
_cell.length_a   1.000
_cell.length_b   1.000
_cell.length_c   1.000
_cell.angle_alpha   90.00
_cell.angle_beta   90.00
_cell.angle_gamma   90.00
#
_symmetry.space_group_name_H-M   'P 1'
#
loop_
_entity.id
_entity.type
_entity.pdbx_description
1 polymer ?
#
loop_
_entity_poly.entity_id
_entity_poly.type
_entity_poly.pdbx_seq_one_letter_code
_entity_poly.pdbx_strand_id
1 'polypeptide(L)'
;MSFNGTPEEALKVSPYLSDYVTALNTCWTALAAYIHALRTGKGESVDVAQYESLARILDTRPIEYFTDGKEFPRTGNKDSQAALFSFYTCKDGGTIFIGMNGYGPVHRGYPLIGLPKPGDGDPEIDQIISGWMADTDLGRRLEAAMEQFVSEHTVDEVEKIMLENQIPCQKVYSLKDCSEDPQWKAREVFAEWDDPMMGKVKGLGIVNKWKNNPGEIKWGAPLFGENNAEVLRDLGYTDEEVEDFAKRGITASFDWKQTYDIYKLEQLFPHYREGFTEHWKKEDE
;
A
#
# COMPACT_ATOMS: atom_id res chain seq x y z
N MET A 1 8.91 -11.45 7.83
CA MET A 1 10.01 -10.81 8.56
C MET A 1 9.77 -10.86 10.05
N SER A 2 10.84 -10.92 10.84
CA SER A 2 10.76 -11.13 12.29
C SER A 2 10.16 -9.96 13.08
N PHE A 3 9.94 -8.81 12.44
CA PHE A 3 9.45 -7.58 13.14
C PHE A 3 7.94 -7.39 13.06
N ASN A 4 7.25 -8.11 12.17
CA ASN A 4 5.81 -7.94 11.99
C ASN A 4 5.04 -8.88 12.91
N GLY A 5 4.07 -8.34 13.60
CA GLY A 5 3.20 -9.07 14.49
C GLY A 5 3.32 -8.68 15.95
N THR A 6 2.64 -9.43 16.80
CA THR A 6 2.70 -9.27 18.26
C THR A 6 3.91 -10.03 18.82
N PRO A 7 4.28 -9.82 20.09
CA PRO A 7 5.34 -10.60 20.73
C PRO A 7 5.12 -12.12 20.59
N GLU A 8 3.87 -12.56 20.62
CA GLU A 8 3.47 -13.96 20.59
C GLU A 8 3.41 -14.53 19.19
N GLU A 9 3.03 -13.72 18.17
CA GLU A 9 2.74 -14.19 16.84
C GLU A 9 3.34 -13.29 15.75
N ALA A 10 4.01 -13.91 14.79
CA ALA A 10 4.46 -13.24 13.58
C ALA A 10 3.29 -13.10 12.60
N LEU A 11 2.95 -11.88 12.20
CA LEU A 11 1.86 -11.59 11.28
C LEU A 11 2.38 -11.30 9.87
N LYS A 12 1.62 -11.79 8.88
CA LYS A 12 1.87 -11.47 7.48
C LYS A 12 1.52 -10.01 7.19
N VAL A 13 2.42 -9.28 6.55
CA VAL A 13 2.08 -7.99 5.95
C VAL A 13 1.37 -8.25 4.63
N SER A 14 0.15 -7.79 4.54
CA SER A 14 -0.71 -7.95 3.35
C SER A 14 -0.87 -6.61 2.62
N PRO A 15 -1.21 -6.64 1.34
CA PRO A 15 -1.02 -7.73 0.39
C PRO A 15 0.33 -7.63 -0.32
N TYR A 16 1.02 -8.72 -0.56
CA TYR A 16 2.17 -8.83 -1.49
C TYR A 16 3.25 -7.72 -1.35
N LEU A 17 3.59 -7.28 -0.12
CA LEU A 17 4.54 -6.18 0.11
C LEU A 17 5.87 -6.39 -0.60
N SER A 18 6.42 -7.62 -0.58
CA SER A 18 7.67 -7.95 -1.25
C SER A 18 7.61 -7.72 -2.75
N ASP A 19 6.50 -8.10 -3.38
CA ASP A 19 6.29 -7.96 -4.83
C ASP A 19 6.25 -6.48 -5.21
N TYR A 20 5.45 -5.67 -4.49
CA TYR A 20 5.36 -4.25 -4.76
C TYR A 20 6.67 -3.49 -4.53
N VAL A 21 7.38 -3.77 -3.43
CA VAL A 21 8.67 -3.12 -3.15
C VAL A 21 9.69 -3.50 -4.21
N THR A 22 9.73 -4.77 -4.62
CA THR A 22 10.64 -5.23 -5.68
C THR A 22 10.28 -4.61 -7.03
N ALA A 23 8.99 -4.54 -7.37
CA ALA A 23 8.54 -3.90 -8.60
C ALA A 23 8.95 -2.42 -8.67
N LEU A 24 8.81 -1.67 -7.57
CA LEU A 24 9.27 -0.28 -7.47
C LEU A 24 10.80 -0.18 -7.65
N ASN A 25 11.57 -1.04 -6.98
CA ASN A 25 13.03 -1.08 -7.14
C ASN A 25 13.42 -1.40 -8.58
N THR A 26 12.75 -2.37 -9.21
CA THR A 26 12.99 -2.73 -10.62
C THR A 26 12.68 -1.59 -11.56
N CYS A 27 11.57 -0.88 -11.34
CA CYS A 27 11.14 0.24 -12.17
C CYS A 27 12.21 1.35 -12.24
N TRP A 28 12.66 1.87 -11.11
CA TRP A 28 13.66 2.94 -11.12
C TRP A 28 15.05 2.44 -11.56
N THR A 29 15.40 1.18 -11.27
CA THR A 29 16.66 0.58 -11.73
C THR A 29 16.68 0.42 -13.26
N ALA A 30 15.56 -0.04 -13.85
CA ALA A 30 15.42 -0.13 -15.30
C ALA A 30 15.53 1.25 -15.97
N LEU A 31 14.90 2.28 -15.39
CA LEU A 31 15.04 3.66 -15.89
C LEU A 31 16.49 4.15 -15.80
N ALA A 32 17.19 3.87 -14.70
CA ALA A 32 18.61 4.24 -14.54
C ALA A 32 19.50 3.53 -15.57
N ALA A 33 19.29 2.22 -15.77
CA ALA A 33 19.99 1.44 -16.79
C ALA A 33 19.70 1.93 -18.22
N TYR A 34 18.45 2.29 -18.51
CA TYR A 34 18.06 2.89 -19.79
C TYR A 34 18.76 4.24 -20.03
N ILE A 35 18.78 5.12 -19.05
CA ILE A 35 19.48 6.42 -19.12
C ILE A 35 20.99 6.18 -19.32
N HIS A 36 21.58 5.19 -18.64
CA HIS A 36 22.97 4.80 -18.83
C HIS A 36 23.23 4.36 -20.28
N ALA A 37 22.38 3.48 -20.83
CA ALA A 37 22.49 3.01 -22.20
C ALA A 37 22.35 4.16 -23.21
N LEU A 38 21.43 5.09 -23.02
CA LEU A 38 21.30 6.28 -23.84
C LEU A 38 22.57 7.17 -23.86
N ARG A 39 23.25 7.29 -22.71
CA ARG A 39 24.46 8.11 -22.57
C ARG A 39 25.74 7.45 -23.08
N THR A 40 25.82 6.13 -22.95
CA THR A 40 27.07 5.39 -23.18
C THR A 40 27.03 4.50 -24.43
N GLY A 41 25.84 4.25 -25.01
CA GLY A 41 25.62 3.25 -26.05
C GLY A 41 25.76 1.80 -25.57
N LYS A 42 25.87 1.56 -24.26
CA LYS A 42 26.06 0.22 -23.66
C LYS A 42 24.87 -0.14 -22.79
N GLY A 43 24.22 -1.25 -23.13
CA GLY A 43 23.22 -1.88 -22.26
C GLY A 43 23.86 -2.65 -21.11
N GLU A 44 23.07 -2.96 -20.10
CA GLU A 44 23.51 -3.70 -18.93
C GLU A 44 22.42 -4.69 -18.49
N SER A 45 22.84 -5.79 -17.86
CA SER A 45 21.93 -6.73 -17.18
C SER A 45 21.92 -6.41 -15.70
N VAL A 46 20.74 -6.25 -15.12
CA VAL A 46 20.58 -5.92 -13.70
C VAL A 46 19.77 -7.03 -13.02
N ASP A 47 20.33 -7.58 -11.95
CA ASP A 47 19.65 -8.53 -11.07
C ASP A 47 19.02 -7.79 -9.88
N VAL A 48 17.73 -8.02 -9.64
CA VAL A 48 16.98 -7.42 -8.52
C VAL A 48 16.31 -8.52 -7.71
N ALA A 49 16.93 -8.88 -6.59
CA ALA A 49 16.43 -9.91 -5.72
C ALA A 49 15.31 -9.40 -4.80
N GLN A 50 14.25 -10.19 -4.67
CA GLN A 50 13.06 -9.83 -3.89
C GLN A 50 13.35 -9.66 -2.39
N TYR A 51 14.14 -10.56 -1.82
CA TYR A 51 14.49 -10.49 -0.39
C TYR A 51 15.42 -9.31 -0.06
N GLU A 52 16.31 -8.91 -0.98
CA GLU A 52 17.19 -7.75 -0.82
C GLU A 52 16.39 -6.44 -0.89
N SER A 53 15.47 -6.36 -1.84
CA SER A 53 14.54 -5.25 -1.96
C SER A 53 13.74 -5.05 -0.67
N LEU A 54 13.28 -6.15 -0.07
CA LEU A 54 12.55 -6.10 1.19
C LEU A 54 13.47 -5.82 2.39
N ALA A 55 14.71 -6.30 2.37
CA ALA A 55 15.70 -5.98 3.40
C ALA A 55 16.04 -4.49 3.44
N ARG A 56 15.97 -3.78 2.30
CA ARG A 56 16.25 -2.34 2.22
C ARG A 56 15.30 -1.49 3.08
N ILE A 57 14.08 -1.95 3.34
CA ILE A 57 13.12 -1.23 4.20
C ILE A 57 13.20 -1.59 5.68
N LEU A 58 14.26 -2.29 6.13
CA LEU A 58 14.51 -2.55 7.56
C LEU A 58 15.07 -1.33 8.31
N ASP A 59 15.31 -0.25 7.60
CA ASP A 59 15.83 1.02 8.11
C ASP A 59 17.17 0.88 8.83
N THR A 60 17.30 1.37 10.06
CA THR A 60 18.54 1.33 10.86
C THR A 60 18.81 -0.01 11.56
N ARG A 61 17.81 -0.89 11.62
CA ARG A 61 17.88 -2.15 12.38
C ARG A 61 19.07 -3.05 12.04
N PRO A 62 19.46 -3.23 10.76
CA PRO A 62 20.68 -3.98 10.44
C PRO A 62 21.95 -3.34 11.01
N ILE A 63 22.03 -2.01 11.03
CA ILE A 63 23.19 -1.29 11.58
C ILE A 63 23.29 -1.53 13.08
N GLU A 64 22.19 -1.36 13.80
CA GLU A 64 22.13 -1.57 15.25
C GLU A 64 22.46 -3.03 15.63
N TYR A 65 21.96 -4.00 14.85
CA TYR A 65 22.30 -5.40 15.07
C TYR A 65 23.80 -5.67 14.89
N PHE A 66 24.40 -5.19 13.82
CA PHE A 66 25.84 -5.43 13.55
C PHE A 66 26.77 -4.60 14.42
N THR A 67 26.32 -3.48 14.96
CA THR A 67 27.12 -2.62 15.87
C THR A 67 27.02 -3.09 17.32
N ASP A 68 25.80 -3.32 17.79
CA ASP A 68 25.53 -3.49 19.22
C ASP A 68 24.96 -4.88 19.57
N GLY A 69 24.71 -5.73 18.56
CA GLY A 69 24.04 -7.02 18.74
C GLY A 69 22.56 -6.91 19.13
N LYS A 70 21.94 -5.75 18.90
CA LYS A 70 20.58 -5.46 19.35
C LYS A 70 19.55 -6.26 18.55
N GLU A 71 18.80 -7.10 19.22
CA GLU A 71 17.61 -7.77 18.67
C GLU A 71 16.38 -6.88 18.80
N PHE A 72 15.50 -6.94 17.79
CA PHE A 72 14.27 -6.16 17.77
C PHE A 72 13.06 -7.08 17.96
N PRO A 73 12.34 -6.98 19.09
CA PRO A 73 11.12 -7.73 19.30
C PRO A 73 10.01 -7.23 18.35
N ARG A 74 9.02 -8.06 18.15
CA ARG A 74 7.76 -7.62 17.53
C ARG A 74 6.97 -6.81 18.56
N THR A 75 6.42 -5.68 18.14
CA THR A 75 5.73 -4.71 19.01
C THR A 75 4.26 -4.51 18.64
N GLY A 76 3.73 -5.32 17.71
CA GLY A 76 2.36 -5.17 17.22
C GLY A 76 2.17 -3.85 16.48
N ASN A 77 1.22 -3.07 16.95
CA ASN A 77 0.87 -1.76 16.39
C ASN A 77 1.68 -0.59 17.00
N LYS A 78 2.63 -0.88 17.87
CA LYS A 78 3.50 0.12 18.50
C LYS A 78 4.82 0.25 17.73
N ASP A 79 5.31 1.47 17.59
CA ASP A 79 6.67 1.66 17.09
C ASP A 79 7.69 1.17 18.13
N SER A 80 8.74 0.52 17.68
CA SER A 80 9.77 -0.06 18.57
C SER A 80 10.79 0.95 19.08
N GLN A 81 10.83 2.14 18.51
CA GLN A 81 11.83 3.17 18.80
C GLN A 81 11.19 4.45 19.34
N ALA A 82 10.03 4.85 18.79
CA ALA A 82 9.38 6.11 19.11
C ALA A 82 8.09 5.88 19.90
N ALA A 83 8.01 6.43 21.12
CA ALA A 83 6.75 6.56 21.83
C ALA A 83 5.83 7.57 21.12
N LEU A 84 4.54 7.37 21.25
CA LEU A 84 3.50 8.23 20.64
C LEU A 84 3.56 8.30 19.09
N PHE A 85 4.12 7.28 18.47
CA PHE A 85 4.18 7.11 17.02
C PHE A 85 3.62 5.74 16.64
N SER A 86 2.32 5.55 16.82
CA SER A 86 1.70 4.23 16.84
C SER A 86 0.22 4.27 16.46
N PHE A 87 -0.37 3.09 16.30
CA PHE A 87 -1.81 2.94 16.18
C PHE A 87 -2.45 2.72 17.53
N TYR A 88 -3.59 3.37 17.75
CA TYR A 88 -4.36 3.31 19.00
C TYR A 88 -5.82 2.97 18.69
N THR A 89 -6.44 2.21 19.60
CA THR A 89 -7.88 1.90 19.54
C THR A 89 -8.65 2.88 20.40
N CYS A 90 -9.61 3.58 19.82
CA CYS A 90 -10.46 4.56 20.48
C CYS A 90 -11.66 3.91 21.18
N LYS A 91 -12.39 4.72 21.96
CA LYS A 91 -13.57 4.33 22.75
C LYS A 91 -14.65 3.58 21.96
N ASP A 92 -14.86 3.97 20.72
CA ASP A 92 -15.84 3.39 19.79
C ASP A 92 -15.32 2.16 18.99
N GLY A 93 -14.10 1.70 19.30
CA GLY A 93 -13.42 0.61 18.58
C GLY A 93 -12.74 1.07 17.27
N GLY A 94 -12.87 2.33 16.89
CA GLY A 94 -12.14 2.90 15.77
C GLY A 94 -10.63 2.94 16.02
N THR A 95 -9.83 2.81 14.97
CA THR A 95 -8.36 2.83 15.06
C THR A 95 -7.82 4.11 14.44
N ILE A 96 -6.88 4.76 15.12
CA ILE A 96 -6.19 5.96 14.65
C ILE A 96 -4.67 5.79 14.75
N PHE A 97 -3.95 6.24 13.72
CA PHE A 97 -2.52 6.48 13.83
C PHE A 97 -2.28 7.88 14.38
N ILE A 98 -1.38 8.01 15.36
CA ILE A 98 -0.95 9.29 15.92
C ILE A 98 0.56 9.36 15.83
N GLY A 99 1.08 10.47 15.25
CA GLY A 99 2.49 10.75 15.12
C GLY A 99 2.90 11.97 15.95
N MET A 100 2.88 11.83 17.28
CA MET A 100 3.29 12.90 18.20
C MET A 100 4.80 12.85 18.42
N ASN A 101 5.55 13.08 17.36
CA ASN A 101 7.02 13.06 17.37
C ASN A 101 7.57 14.41 16.93
N GLY A 102 8.75 14.77 17.45
CA GLY A 102 9.39 16.06 17.24
C GLY A 102 8.88 17.18 18.16
N TYR A 103 9.67 18.24 18.25
CA TYR A 103 9.46 19.33 19.22
C TYR A 103 8.05 19.94 19.18
N GLY A 104 7.56 20.31 18.02
CA GLY A 104 6.26 20.99 17.90
C GLY A 104 5.07 20.12 18.35
N PRO A 105 4.85 18.91 17.77
CA PRO A 105 3.79 18.03 18.19
C PRO A 105 3.85 17.64 19.67
N VAL A 106 5.05 17.37 20.22
CA VAL A 106 5.25 17.05 21.64
C VAL A 106 4.80 18.21 22.54
N HIS A 107 5.25 19.43 22.28
CA HIS A 107 4.89 20.61 23.08
C HIS A 107 3.39 20.93 23.07
N ARG A 108 2.70 20.65 21.96
CA ARG A 108 1.26 20.90 21.85
C ARG A 108 0.43 19.73 22.37
N GLY A 109 0.94 18.51 22.25
CA GLY A 109 0.18 17.30 22.48
C GLY A 109 0.21 16.81 23.93
N TYR A 110 1.30 16.96 24.65
CA TYR A 110 1.39 16.46 26.02
C TYR A 110 0.29 16.97 26.94
N PRO A 111 -0.03 18.28 26.96
CA PRO A 111 -1.17 18.75 27.75
C PRO A 111 -2.52 18.14 27.39
N LEU A 112 -2.73 17.77 26.13
CA LEU A 112 -3.97 17.14 25.67
C LEU A 112 -4.18 15.76 26.27
N ILE A 113 -3.10 15.04 26.54
CA ILE A 113 -3.13 13.70 27.13
C ILE A 113 -2.84 13.70 28.64
N GLY A 114 -3.01 14.87 29.29
CA GLY A 114 -2.87 15.00 30.74
C GLY A 114 -1.44 15.02 31.27
N LEU A 115 -0.45 15.23 30.41
CA LEU A 115 0.95 15.36 30.81
C LEU A 115 1.40 16.82 30.91
N PRO A 116 2.42 17.12 31.75
CA PRO A 116 3.02 18.45 31.79
C PRO A 116 3.55 18.85 30.41
N LYS A 117 3.50 20.12 30.11
CA LYS A 117 4.18 20.65 28.92
C LYS A 117 5.69 20.63 29.15
N PRO A 118 6.52 20.28 28.17
CA PRO A 118 7.96 20.44 28.29
C PRO A 118 8.35 21.89 28.65
N GLY A 119 9.12 22.04 29.72
CA GLY A 119 9.48 23.32 30.33
C GLY A 119 8.68 23.70 31.58
N ASP A 120 7.70 22.91 31.99
CA ASP A 120 6.87 23.16 33.19
C ASP A 120 7.46 22.56 34.48
N GLY A 121 8.69 22.05 34.43
CA GLY A 121 9.45 21.59 35.61
C GLY A 121 9.31 20.12 35.95
N ASP A 122 8.78 19.27 35.08
CA ASP A 122 8.90 17.82 35.16
C ASP A 122 10.26 17.40 34.61
N PRO A 123 11.21 16.90 35.45
CA PRO A 123 12.59 16.67 35.03
C PRO A 123 12.75 15.61 33.92
N GLU A 124 11.79 14.68 33.81
CA GLU A 124 11.81 13.67 32.76
C GLU A 124 11.26 14.26 31.46
N ILE A 125 10.15 14.95 31.52
CA ILE A 125 9.49 15.57 30.35
C ILE A 125 10.28 16.74 29.79
N ASP A 126 10.91 17.54 30.65
CA ASP A 126 11.70 18.71 30.24
C ASP A 126 12.93 18.34 29.41
N GLN A 127 13.40 17.10 29.49
CA GLN A 127 14.52 16.59 28.69
C GLN A 127 14.09 16.07 27.31
N ILE A 128 12.79 15.95 27.04
CA ILE A 128 12.30 15.37 25.80
C ILE A 128 12.37 16.40 24.68
N ILE A 129 13.18 16.11 23.68
CA ILE A 129 13.26 16.88 22.43
C ILE A 129 12.47 16.18 21.32
N SER A 130 12.37 14.85 21.37
CA SER A 130 11.64 14.03 20.40
C SER A 130 11.15 12.72 21.04
N GLY A 131 10.18 12.05 20.44
CA GLY A 131 9.58 10.81 20.97
C GLY A 131 10.43 9.53 20.84
N TRP A 132 11.73 9.61 20.62
CA TRP A 132 12.63 8.46 20.47
C TRP A 132 12.97 7.82 21.83
N MET A 133 12.01 7.13 22.44
CA MET A 133 12.25 6.48 23.74
C MET A 133 11.18 5.43 24.09
N ALA A 134 10.71 4.72 23.07
CA ALA A 134 9.64 3.71 23.29
C ALA A 134 10.01 2.69 24.38
N ASP A 135 11.29 2.25 24.42
CA ASP A 135 11.78 1.24 25.36
C ASP A 135 12.37 1.85 26.65
N THR A 136 11.73 2.85 27.22
CA THR A 136 12.09 3.49 28.49
C THR A 136 10.89 3.58 29.42
N ASP A 137 11.11 3.82 30.73
CA ASP A 137 10.04 4.06 31.68
C ASP A 137 9.21 5.28 31.27
N LEU A 138 9.88 6.31 30.80
CA LEU A 138 9.21 7.51 30.28
C LEU A 138 8.40 7.19 29.02
N GLY A 139 8.92 6.43 28.06
CA GLY A 139 8.17 6.00 26.88
C GLY A 139 6.90 5.24 27.25
N ARG A 140 6.98 4.33 28.22
CA ARG A 140 5.80 3.61 28.76
C ARG A 140 4.80 4.56 29.43
N ARG A 141 5.26 5.56 30.17
CA ARG A 141 4.40 6.60 30.78
C ARG A 141 3.66 7.41 29.69
N LEU A 142 4.35 7.80 28.64
CA LEU A 142 3.76 8.53 27.50
C LEU A 142 2.70 7.70 26.77
N GLU A 143 3.04 6.44 26.48
CA GLU A 143 2.10 5.51 25.83
C GLU A 143 0.84 5.27 26.68
N ALA A 144 1.00 5.06 27.99
CA ALA A 144 -0.13 4.87 28.89
C ALA A 144 -1.06 6.11 28.95
N ALA A 145 -0.49 7.31 28.94
CA ALA A 145 -1.28 8.55 28.90
C ALA A 145 -2.07 8.68 27.59
N MET A 146 -1.47 8.34 26.45
CA MET A 146 -2.16 8.34 25.17
C MET A 146 -3.25 7.27 25.11
N GLU A 147 -2.97 6.05 25.59
CA GLU A 147 -3.96 4.97 25.64
C GLU A 147 -5.17 5.34 26.48
N GLN A 148 -4.95 5.99 27.62
CA GLN A 148 -6.04 6.50 28.45
C GLN A 148 -6.85 7.55 27.68
N PHE A 149 -6.19 8.55 27.10
CA PHE A 149 -6.86 9.61 26.34
C PHE A 149 -7.73 9.05 25.21
N VAL A 150 -7.20 8.17 24.38
CA VAL A 150 -7.97 7.61 23.25
C VAL A 150 -9.10 6.69 23.71
N SER A 151 -8.97 6.02 24.85
CA SER A 151 -10.02 5.16 25.42
C SER A 151 -11.26 5.94 25.91
N GLU A 152 -11.11 7.23 26.14
CA GLU A 152 -12.16 8.13 26.61
C GLU A 152 -12.87 8.86 25.45
N HIS A 153 -12.31 8.84 24.22
CA HIS A 153 -12.78 9.58 23.06
C HIS A 153 -13.08 8.66 21.87
N THR A 154 -14.04 9.04 21.03
CA THR A 154 -14.28 8.39 19.74
C THR A 154 -13.16 8.72 18.76
N VAL A 155 -13.02 7.92 17.70
CA VAL A 155 -11.98 8.14 16.69
C VAL A 155 -12.09 9.51 16.02
N ASP A 156 -13.31 9.98 15.77
CA ASP A 156 -13.55 11.30 15.15
C ASP A 156 -13.22 12.44 16.11
N GLU A 157 -13.50 12.28 17.41
CA GLU A 157 -13.12 13.26 18.44
C GLU A 157 -11.59 13.35 18.57
N VAL A 158 -10.90 12.22 18.65
CA VAL A 158 -9.42 12.19 18.69
C VAL A 158 -8.82 12.84 17.46
N GLU A 159 -9.26 12.46 16.25
CA GLU A 159 -8.77 13.05 15.00
C GLU A 159 -8.94 14.58 15.02
N LYS A 160 -10.12 15.05 15.36
CA LYS A 160 -10.40 16.48 15.43
C LYS A 160 -9.48 17.20 16.41
N ILE A 161 -9.36 16.70 17.66
CA ILE A 161 -8.50 17.30 18.70
C ILE A 161 -7.04 17.36 18.22
N MET A 162 -6.52 16.27 17.65
CA MET A 162 -5.14 16.21 17.17
C MET A 162 -4.89 17.17 16.01
N LEU A 163 -5.78 17.23 15.03
CA LEU A 163 -5.64 18.13 13.87
C LEU A 163 -5.75 19.59 14.24
N GLU A 164 -6.67 19.97 15.12
CA GLU A 164 -6.82 21.35 15.64
C GLU A 164 -5.54 21.81 16.36
N ASN A 165 -4.80 20.90 16.97
CA ASN A 165 -3.53 21.14 17.64
C ASN A 165 -2.30 20.85 16.75
N GLN A 166 -2.50 20.66 15.43
CA GLN A 166 -1.43 20.41 14.46
C GLN A 166 -0.54 19.22 14.84
N ILE A 167 -1.16 18.16 15.33
CA ILE A 167 -0.51 16.87 15.62
C ILE A 167 -0.85 15.94 14.47
N PRO A 168 0.15 15.37 13.77
CA PRO A 168 -0.09 14.42 12.70
C PRO A 168 -0.88 13.21 13.21
N CYS A 169 -2.01 12.96 12.60
CA CYS A 169 -2.82 11.79 12.87
C CYS A 169 -3.66 11.42 11.64
N GLN A 170 -4.11 10.18 11.61
CA GLN A 170 -5.03 9.70 10.58
C GLN A 170 -5.81 8.49 11.10
N LYS A 171 -7.13 8.56 11.09
CA LYS A 171 -7.94 7.37 11.34
C LYS A 171 -7.75 6.33 10.25
N VAL A 172 -7.84 5.06 10.62
CA VAL A 172 -7.73 3.95 9.66
C VAL A 172 -9.01 3.86 8.85
N TYR A 173 -8.90 4.16 7.56
CA TYR A 173 -10.01 4.17 6.63
C TYR A 173 -10.32 2.77 6.08
N SER A 174 -11.60 2.45 5.96
CA SER A 174 -12.09 1.40 5.08
C SER A 174 -12.05 1.87 3.61
N LEU A 175 -12.23 0.95 2.66
CA LEU A 175 -12.36 1.34 1.25
C LEU A 175 -13.59 2.22 1.01
N LYS A 176 -14.66 2.05 1.80
CA LYS A 176 -15.84 2.92 1.77
C LYS A 176 -15.44 4.34 2.17
N ASP A 177 -14.76 4.52 3.30
CA ASP A 177 -14.31 5.83 3.78
C ASP A 177 -13.41 6.51 2.75
N CYS A 178 -12.44 5.78 2.17
CA CYS A 178 -11.59 6.28 1.08
C CYS A 178 -12.43 6.75 -0.12
N SER A 179 -13.47 6.02 -0.49
CA SER A 179 -14.31 6.35 -1.65
C SER A 179 -15.20 7.58 -1.43
N GLU A 180 -15.52 7.89 -0.19
CA GLU A 180 -16.36 9.02 0.22
C GLU A 180 -15.54 10.26 0.59
N ASP A 181 -14.27 10.10 0.93
CA ASP A 181 -13.38 11.17 1.38
C ASP A 181 -13.16 12.25 0.31
N PRO A 182 -13.32 13.54 0.66
CA PRO A 182 -13.17 14.64 -0.29
C PRO A 182 -11.77 14.75 -0.91
N GLN A 183 -10.70 14.43 -0.14
CA GLN A 183 -9.33 14.49 -0.62
C GLN A 183 -9.04 13.39 -1.65
N TRP A 184 -9.55 12.18 -1.41
CA TRP A 184 -9.42 11.06 -2.34
C TRP A 184 -10.17 11.33 -3.64
N LYS A 185 -11.37 11.94 -3.56
CA LYS A 185 -12.13 12.38 -4.73
C LYS A 185 -11.40 13.48 -5.51
N ALA A 186 -10.94 14.52 -4.82
CA ALA A 186 -10.21 15.63 -5.44
C ALA A 186 -8.90 15.18 -6.10
N ARG A 187 -8.29 14.11 -5.60
CA ARG A 187 -7.09 13.50 -6.19
C ARG A 187 -7.41 12.45 -7.25
N GLU A 188 -8.69 12.17 -7.52
CA GLU A 188 -9.09 11.16 -8.48
C GLU A 188 -8.35 9.83 -8.26
N VAL A 189 -8.33 9.37 -6.99
CA VAL A 189 -7.62 8.15 -6.62
C VAL A 189 -8.28 6.93 -7.24
N PHE A 190 -9.61 6.97 -7.39
CA PHE A 190 -10.38 5.94 -8.08
C PHE A 190 -10.76 6.42 -9.49
N ALA A 191 -10.67 5.51 -10.45
CA ALA A 191 -11.08 5.70 -11.84
C ALA A 191 -12.04 4.58 -12.26
N GLU A 192 -12.79 4.83 -13.32
CA GLU A 192 -13.68 3.85 -13.93
C GLU A 192 -13.20 3.56 -15.36
N TRP A 193 -13.32 2.30 -15.78
CA TRP A 193 -13.02 1.85 -17.13
C TRP A 193 -13.92 0.70 -17.52
N ASP A 194 -14.01 0.42 -18.81
CA ASP A 194 -14.72 -0.74 -19.32
C ASP A 194 -13.79 -1.95 -19.36
N ASP A 195 -14.24 -3.05 -18.78
CA ASP A 195 -13.55 -4.33 -18.76
C ASP A 195 -14.31 -5.34 -19.63
N PRO A 196 -13.66 -6.10 -20.49
CA PRO A 196 -14.34 -6.99 -21.42
C PRO A 196 -15.13 -8.11 -20.72
N MET A 197 -14.78 -8.44 -19.49
CA MET A 197 -15.43 -9.49 -18.72
C MET A 197 -16.45 -8.97 -17.73
N MET A 198 -16.12 -7.87 -17.06
CA MET A 198 -16.85 -7.38 -15.90
C MET A 198 -17.72 -6.17 -16.22
N GLY A 199 -17.66 -5.65 -17.45
CA GLY A 199 -18.33 -4.41 -17.80
C GLY A 199 -17.68 -3.20 -17.14
N LYS A 200 -18.46 -2.29 -16.56
CA LYS A 200 -17.90 -1.13 -15.85
C LYS A 200 -17.26 -1.52 -14.54
N VAL A 201 -15.97 -1.27 -14.45
CA VAL A 201 -15.15 -1.52 -13.26
C VAL A 201 -14.69 -0.19 -12.67
N LYS A 202 -14.67 -0.13 -11.35
CA LYS A 202 -14.07 0.98 -10.60
C LYS A 202 -12.94 0.47 -9.73
N GLY A 203 -11.77 1.06 -9.89
CA GLY A 203 -10.57 0.68 -9.16
C GLY A 203 -9.61 1.84 -9.01
N LEU A 204 -8.35 1.54 -8.65
CA LEU A 204 -7.32 2.56 -8.49
C LEU A 204 -6.98 3.19 -9.83
N GLY A 205 -7.01 4.50 -9.88
CA GLY A 205 -6.59 5.31 -11.01
C GLY A 205 -5.06 5.45 -11.09
N ILE A 206 -4.58 6.34 -11.94
CA ILE A 206 -3.16 6.62 -12.10
C ILE A 206 -2.66 7.41 -10.90
N VAL A 207 -1.71 6.82 -10.16
CA VAL A 207 -1.17 7.36 -8.92
C VAL A 207 -0.35 8.63 -9.17
N ASN A 208 0.52 8.60 -10.19
CA ASN A 208 1.43 9.71 -10.51
C ASN A 208 0.73 10.76 -11.37
N LYS A 209 0.40 11.90 -10.79
CA LYS A 209 -0.29 13.01 -11.47
C LYS A 209 0.70 13.93 -12.18
N TRP A 210 0.93 13.71 -13.45
CA TRP A 210 1.78 14.56 -14.28
C TRP A 210 0.98 15.74 -14.82
N LYS A 211 1.51 16.94 -14.66
CA LYS A 211 0.84 18.17 -15.09
C LYS A 211 0.70 18.29 -16.60
N ASN A 212 1.76 17.97 -17.32
CA ASN A 212 1.85 18.22 -18.76
C ASN A 212 1.72 16.95 -19.62
N ASN A 213 1.79 15.79 -18.98
CA ASN A 213 1.64 14.50 -19.65
C ASN A 213 0.92 13.52 -18.72
N PRO A 214 -0.37 13.76 -18.44
CA PRO A 214 -1.14 12.89 -17.58
C PRO A 214 -1.22 11.49 -18.19
N GLY A 215 -1.16 10.47 -17.34
CA GLY A 215 -1.43 9.11 -17.77
C GLY A 215 -2.93 8.91 -18.04
N GLU A 216 -3.26 7.91 -18.83
CA GLU A 216 -4.62 7.54 -19.21
C GLU A 216 -4.81 6.02 -19.02
N ILE A 217 -5.97 5.61 -18.51
CA ILE A 217 -6.42 4.22 -18.57
C ILE A 217 -7.25 4.09 -19.84
N LYS A 218 -6.68 3.44 -20.85
CA LYS A 218 -7.32 3.32 -22.17
C LYS A 218 -8.28 2.15 -22.25
N TRP A 219 -8.01 1.07 -21.53
CA TRP A 219 -8.81 -0.15 -21.49
C TRP A 219 -8.58 -0.91 -20.18
N GLY A 220 -9.44 -1.88 -19.90
CA GLY A 220 -9.28 -2.85 -18.82
C GLY A 220 -8.25 -3.94 -19.15
N ALA A 221 -8.24 -5.01 -18.37
CA ALA A 221 -7.39 -6.16 -18.67
C ALA A 221 -7.90 -6.90 -19.93
N PRO A 222 -7.08 -7.06 -20.99
CA PRO A 222 -7.48 -7.82 -22.14
C PRO A 222 -7.63 -9.30 -21.80
N LEU A 223 -8.46 -10.01 -22.53
CA LEU A 223 -8.54 -11.44 -22.47
C LEU A 223 -7.24 -12.09 -22.93
N PHE A 224 -6.95 -13.29 -22.44
CA PHE A 224 -5.77 -14.02 -22.85
C PHE A 224 -5.77 -14.25 -24.39
N GLY A 225 -4.76 -13.70 -25.07
CA GLY A 225 -4.62 -13.81 -26.51
C GLY A 225 -5.56 -12.94 -27.33
N GLU A 226 -6.37 -12.06 -26.73
CA GLU A 226 -7.28 -11.15 -27.45
C GLU A 226 -6.57 -10.29 -28.50
N ASN A 227 -5.37 -9.81 -28.19
CA ASN A 227 -4.59 -8.95 -29.07
C ASN A 227 -3.59 -9.70 -29.97
N ASN A 228 -3.60 -11.04 -29.99
CA ASN A 228 -2.65 -11.82 -30.80
C ASN A 228 -2.60 -11.36 -32.25
N ALA A 229 -3.75 -11.25 -32.90
CA ALA A 229 -3.84 -10.87 -34.30
C ALA A 229 -3.37 -9.42 -34.55
N GLU A 230 -3.76 -8.50 -33.69
CA GLU A 230 -3.34 -7.09 -33.75
C GLU A 230 -1.83 -6.96 -33.65
N VAL A 231 -1.23 -7.55 -32.61
CA VAL A 231 0.22 -7.48 -32.38
C VAL A 231 1.01 -8.13 -33.51
N LEU A 232 0.57 -9.26 -34.03
CA LEU A 232 1.26 -9.94 -35.12
C LEU A 232 1.17 -9.14 -36.43
N ARG A 233 0.03 -8.53 -36.76
CA ARG A 233 -0.11 -7.63 -37.92
C ARG A 233 0.81 -6.41 -37.82
N ASP A 234 0.90 -5.80 -36.60
CA ASP A 234 1.80 -4.68 -36.36
C ASP A 234 3.28 -5.06 -36.55
N LEU A 235 3.62 -6.34 -36.33
CA LEU A 235 4.94 -6.89 -36.61
C LEU A 235 5.14 -7.26 -38.09
N GLY A 236 4.11 -7.11 -38.93
CA GLY A 236 4.19 -7.32 -40.40
C GLY A 236 3.76 -8.71 -40.87
N TYR A 237 3.16 -9.54 -40.02
CA TYR A 237 2.62 -10.84 -40.43
C TYR A 237 1.29 -10.65 -41.19
N THR A 238 1.04 -11.49 -42.18
CA THR A 238 -0.21 -11.53 -42.93
C THR A 238 -1.31 -12.25 -42.15
N ASP A 239 -2.57 -12.06 -42.57
CA ASP A 239 -3.70 -12.74 -41.94
C ASP A 239 -3.59 -14.25 -42.04
N GLU A 240 -3.07 -14.76 -43.19
CA GLU A 240 -2.84 -16.20 -43.39
C GLU A 240 -1.79 -16.75 -42.42
N GLU A 241 -0.72 -16.01 -42.16
CA GLU A 241 0.32 -16.40 -41.21
C GLU A 241 -0.22 -16.38 -39.77
N VAL A 242 -1.02 -15.38 -39.42
CA VAL A 242 -1.68 -15.29 -38.10
C VAL A 242 -2.61 -16.48 -37.87
N GLU A 243 -3.41 -16.85 -38.88
CA GLU A 243 -4.26 -18.05 -38.82
C GLU A 243 -3.45 -19.35 -38.71
N ASP A 244 -2.35 -19.45 -39.45
CA ASP A 244 -1.46 -20.62 -39.38
C ASP A 244 -0.84 -20.77 -37.98
N PHE A 245 -0.41 -19.69 -37.36
CA PHE A 245 0.08 -19.71 -35.96
C PHE A 245 -0.96 -20.23 -34.97
N ALA A 246 -2.20 -19.83 -35.14
CA ALA A 246 -3.29 -20.34 -34.29
C ALA A 246 -3.55 -21.84 -34.55
N LYS A 247 -3.61 -22.26 -35.84
CA LYS A 247 -3.81 -23.67 -36.20
C LYS A 247 -2.71 -24.60 -35.70
N ARG A 248 -1.48 -24.11 -35.64
CA ARG A 248 -0.29 -24.83 -35.14
C ARG A 248 -0.13 -24.75 -33.63
N GLY A 249 -0.98 -24.03 -32.94
CA GLY A 249 -0.90 -23.84 -31.49
C GLY A 249 0.30 -22.98 -31.04
N ILE A 250 0.87 -22.15 -31.94
CA ILE A 250 1.92 -21.18 -31.60
C ILE A 250 1.31 -20.02 -30.84
N THR A 251 0.12 -19.60 -31.23
CA THR A 251 -0.70 -18.66 -30.48
C THR A 251 -1.96 -19.33 -29.99
N ALA A 252 -2.45 -18.89 -28.83
CA ALA A 252 -3.72 -19.35 -28.27
C ALA A 252 -4.50 -18.13 -27.77
N SER A 253 -5.80 -18.19 -27.87
CA SER A 253 -6.72 -17.22 -27.27
C SER A 253 -7.56 -17.91 -26.20
N PHE A 254 -8.13 -17.10 -25.33
CA PHE A 254 -8.95 -17.59 -24.23
C PHE A 254 -10.26 -18.18 -24.76
N ASP A 255 -10.50 -19.44 -24.43
CA ASP A 255 -11.78 -20.10 -24.64
C ASP A 255 -12.58 -20.07 -23.33
N TRP A 256 -13.60 -19.24 -23.30
CA TRP A 256 -14.45 -19.06 -22.14
C TRP A 256 -15.16 -20.32 -21.71
N LYS A 257 -15.77 -21.04 -22.65
CA LYS A 257 -16.55 -22.24 -22.34
C LYS A 257 -15.66 -23.23 -21.62
N GLN A 258 -14.48 -23.49 -22.21
CA GLN A 258 -13.52 -24.42 -21.63
C GLN A 258 -13.01 -23.95 -20.25
N THR A 259 -12.68 -22.67 -20.12
CA THR A 259 -12.13 -22.14 -18.85
C THR A 259 -13.17 -22.06 -17.75
N TYR A 260 -14.41 -21.69 -18.08
CA TYR A 260 -15.51 -21.67 -17.13
C TYR A 260 -15.78 -23.06 -16.57
N ASP A 261 -15.83 -24.09 -17.43
CA ASP A 261 -16.05 -25.48 -17.03
C ASP A 261 -14.90 -26.04 -16.18
N ILE A 262 -13.64 -25.71 -16.52
CA ILE A 262 -12.45 -26.20 -15.80
C ILE A 262 -12.34 -25.59 -14.40
N TYR A 263 -12.50 -24.28 -14.28
CA TYR A 263 -12.23 -23.56 -13.02
C TYR A 263 -13.47 -23.36 -12.16
N LYS A 264 -14.67 -23.68 -12.65
CA LYS A 264 -15.93 -23.45 -11.93
C LYS A 264 -15.97 -22.03 -11.34
N LEU A 265 -15.76 -21.03 -12.18
CA LEU A 265 -15.58 -19.62 -11.78
C LEU A 265 -16.72 -19.12 -10.89
N GLU A 266 -17.92 -19.62 -11.05
CA GLU A 266 -19.07 -19.34 -10.16
C GLU A 266 -18.84 -19.75 -8.69
N GLN A 267 -17.99 -20.73 -8.41
CA GLN A 267 -17.64 -21.11 -7.04
C GLN A 267 -16.55 -20.22 -6.45
N LEU A 268 -15.66 -19.73 -7.30
CA LEU A 268 -14.56 -18.85 -6.89
C LEU A 268 -15.04 -17.40 -6.72
N PHE A 269 -16.03 -16.97 -7.51
CA PHE A 269 -16.51 -15.60 -7.54
C PHE A 269 -18.05 -15.53 -7.51
N PRO A 270 -18.72 -15.97 -6.45
CA PRO A 270 -20.19 -16.03 -6.40
C PRO A 270 -20.89 -14.67 -6.56
N HIS A 271 -20.20 -13.58 -6.28
CA HIS A 271 -20.72 -12.22 -6.39
C HIS A 271 -20.65 -11.63 -7.82
N TYR A 272 -19.89 -12.27 -8.72
CA TYR A 272 -19.77 -11.82 -10.12
C TYR A 272 -20.81 -12.46 -11.06
N ARG A 273 -21.70 -13.28 -10.52
CA ARG A 273 -22.65 -14.10 -11.28
C ARG A 273 -23.60 -13.30 -12.16
N GLU A 274 -24.07 -12.14 -11.70
CA GLU A 274 -25.05 -11.32 -12.43
C GLU A 274 -24.42 -10.58 -13.62
N GLY A 275 -23.25 -10.00 -13.45
CA GLY A 275 -22.54 -9.31 -14.54
C GLY A 275 -21.97 -10.27 -15.59
N PHE A 276 -21.49 -11.43 -15.16
CA PHE A 276 -20.92 -12.46 -16.02
C PHE A 276 -21.93 -13.09 -16.97
N THR A 277 -23.15 -13.35 -16.49
CA THR A 277 -24.19 -14.04 -17.27
C THR A 277 -24.90 -13.14 -18.27
N GLU A 278 -24.99 -11.84 -18.05
CA GLU A 278 -25.64 -10.93 -18.97
C GLU A 278 -24.80 -10.59 -20.21
N HIS A 279 -23.49 -10.58 -20.08
CA HIS A 279 -22.60 -10.30 -21.21
C HIS A 279 -22.56 -11.47 -22.21
N TRP A 280 -22.70 -12.69 -21.73
CA TRP A 280 -22.63 -13.93 -22.51
C TRP A 280 -23.91 -14.28 -23.25
N LYS A 281 -25.06 -13.87 -22.73
CA LYS A 281 -26.35 -14.11 -23.38
C LYS A 281 -26.57 -13.25 -24.62
N LYS A 282 -25.74 -12.22 -24.85
CA LYS A 282 -25.86 -11.35 -26.02
C LYS A 282 -25.08 -11.83 -27.26
N GLU A 283 -24.19 -12.79 -27.12
CA GLU A 283 -23.44 -13.36 -28.24
C GLU A 283 -24.06 -14.63 -28.82
N ASP A 284 -25.03 -15.25 -28.13
CA ASP A 284 -25.75 -16.43 -28.59
C ASP A 284 -27.15 -16.10 -29.18
N GLU A 285 -27.55 -14.81 -29.29
CA GLU A 285 -28.71 -14.32 -30.04
C GLU A 285 -28.26 -13.66 -31.37
#